data_62914d8867aede4c366bde8db04440ec
#
_entry.id   62914d8867aede4c366bde8db04440ec
#
_cell.length_a   1.000
_cell.length_b   1.000
_cell.length_c   1.000
_cell.angle_alpha   90.00
_cell.angle_beta   90.00
_cell.angle_gamma   90.00
#
_symmetry.space_group_name_H-M   'P 1'
#
loop_
_entity.id
_entity.type
_entity.pdbx_description
1 polymer ?
#
loop_
_entity_poly.entity_id
_entity_poly.type
_entity_poly.pdbx_seq_one_letter_code
_entity_poly.pdbx_strand_id
1 'polypeptide(L)'
;MKVRHRGYEPRLDASVYVAPTAVLVGNVEVGARARVRCGAVLDSEASTISIGDDSIVCENAVIRATAVGGTPHPVMIADHVFIGPHATILGCTLAQCVYVATGATLLEAAEVRAGSVVAVGALVRANAVVPEGTFIPPYNIAIGNPIKIYAPGDENLIVVIKSIGFSLTAFGIKTDPTDRLAVCRGATEVRSREFEAHLSDEPLEE
;
A
#
# COMPACT_ATOMS: atom_id res chain seq x y z
N MET A 1 16.11 -10.51 1.66
CA MET A 1 16.90 -9.70 2.61
C MET A 1 15.98 -9.16 3.69
N LYS A 2 16.33 -9.30 4.95
CA LYS A 2 15.65 -8.64 6.08
C LYS A 2 16.49 -7.46 6.54
N VAL A 3 15.82 -6.38 6.94
CA VAL A 3 16.48 -5.14 7.34
C VAL A 3 15.86 -4.65 8.64
N ARG A 4 16.70 -4.36 9.66
CA ARG A 4 16.26 -3.64 10.86
C ARG A 4 16.08 -2.17 10.51
N HIS A 5 14.91 -1.63 10.83
CA HIS A 5 14.57 -0.23 10.63
C HIS A 5 13.87 0.33 11.86
N ARG A 6 14.29 1.49 12.35
CA ARG A 6 13.73 2.13 13.55
C ARG A 6 13.68 1.22 14.78
N GLY A 7 14.64 0.30 14.91
CA GLY A 7 14.70 -0.68 16.01
C GLY A 7 13.78 -1.89 15.87
N TYR A 8 13.04 -2.02 14.80
CA TYR A 8 12.18 -3.17 14.50
C TYR A 8 12.81 -4.09 13.47
N GLU A 9 12.55 -5.38 13.61
CA GLU A 9 12.99 -6.43 12.70
C GLU A 9 11.77 -7.20 12.16
N PRO A 10 11.82 -7.68 10.91
CA PRO A 10 10.77 -8.54 10.38
C PRO A 10 10.61 -9.83 11.18
N ARG A 11 9.38 -10.17 11.56
CA ARG A 11 8.99 -11.40 12.27
C ARG A 11 8.18 -12.29 11.33
N LEU A 12 8.66 -13.51 11.14
CA LEU A 12 8.07 -14.46 10.20
C LEU A 12 7.72 -15.74 10.94
N ASP A 13 6.56 -16.33 10.63
CA ASP A 13 6.29 -17.71 11.05
C ASP A 13 7.29 -18.68 10.39
N ALA A 14 7.59 -19.78 11.04
CA ALA A 14 8.60 -20.74 10.57
C ALA A 14 8.23 -21.41 9.23
N SER A 15 6.95 -21.37 8.82
CA SER A 15 6.45 -21.96 7.57
C SER A 15 6.40 -20.98 6.39
N VAL A 16 6.81 -19.71 6.61
CA VAL A 16 6.81 -18.66 5.56
C VAL A 16 7.90 -18.96 4.53
N TYR A 17 7.57 -18.78 3.26
CA TYR A 17 8.57 -18.70 2.21
C TYR A 17 8.84 -17.26 1.82
N VAL A 18 10.08 -16.84 1.89
CA VAL A 18 10.54 -15.54 1.37
C VAL A 18 11.59 -15.79 0.29
N ALA A 19 11.34 -15.27 -0.90
CA ALA A 19 12.29 -15.40 -2.01
C ALA A 19 13.58 -14.62 -1.71
N PRO A 20 14.76 -15.09 -2.16
CA PRO A 20 16.06 -14.47 -1.84
C PRO A 20 16.19 -12.99 -2.26
N THR A 21 15.41 -12.57 -3.27
CA THR A 21 15.43 -11.18 -3.76
C THR A 21 14.31 -10.30 -3.19
N ALA A 22 13.48 -10.85 -2.29
CA ALA A 22 12.50 -10.05 -1.57
C ALA A 22 13.18 -9.22 -0.46
N VAL A 23 12.65 -8.05 -0.17
CA VAL A 23 13.16 -7.13 0.86
C VAL A 23 12.08 -6.83 1.87
N LEU A 24 12.35 -7.09 3.15
CA LEU A 24 11.46 -6.82 4.28
C LEU A 24 12.16 -5.86 5.23
N VAL A 25 11.55 -4.70 5.47
CA VAL A 25 12.15 -3.59 6.24
C VAL A 25 11.30 -3.25 7.46
N GLY A 26 11.89 -3.34 8.64
CA GLY A 26 11.33 -2.87 9.90
C GLY A 26 10.22 -3.75 10.48
N ASN A 27 9.14 -3.12 10.94
CA ASN A 27 8.04 -3.78 11.66
C ASN A 27 7.09 -4.52 10.71
N VAL A 28 7.57 -5.63 10.15
CA VAL A 28 6.84 -6.51 9.23
C VAL A 28 6.56 -7.84 9.91
N GLU A 29 5.30 -8.23 9.98
CA GLU A 29 4.86 -9.53 10.49
C GLU A 29 4.24 -10.35 9.35
N VAL A 30 4.64 -11.62 9.23
CA VAL A 30 4.13 -12.52 8.19
C VAL A 30 3.68 -13.83 8.81
N GLY A 31 2.40 -14.13 8.64
CA GLY A 31 1.71 -15.31 9.19
C GLY A 31 2.09 -16.62 8.50
N ALA A 32 1.57 -17.70 9.06
CA ALA A 32 1.92 -19.07 8.65
C ALA A 32 1.62 -19.35 7.18
N ARG A 33 2.49 -20.13 6.53
CA ARG A 33 2.35 -20.59 5.14
C ARG A 33 2.25 -19.49 4.08
N ALA A 34 2.42 -18.23 4.46
CA ALA A 34 2.45 -17.13 3.51
C ALA A 34 3.65 -17.24 2.55
N ARG A 35 3.57 -16.61 1.40
CA ARG A 35 4.59 -16.64 0.35
C ARG A 35 4.91 -15.23 -0.11
N VAL A 36 6.17 -14.82 0.03
CA VAL A 36 6.68 -13.55 -0.48
C VAL A 36 7.63 -13.85 -1.64
N ARG A 37 7.25 -13.43 -2.84
CA ARG A 37 7.93 -13.79 -4.09
C ARG A 37 9.05 -12.82 -4.45
N CYS A 38 9.79 -13.19 -5.52
CA CYS A 38 10.98 -12.47 -5.97
C CYS A 38 10.73 -10.98 -6.21
N GLY A 39 11.61 -10.13 -5.71
CA GLY A 39 11.57 -8.69 -5.93
C GLY A 39 10.46 -7.95 -5.17
N ALA A 40 9.64 -8.65 -4.38
CA ALA A 40 8.66 -7.98 -3.52
C ALA A 40 9.37 -7.13 -2.45
N VAL A 41 8.83 -5.94 -2.19
CA VAL A 41 9.35 -5.02 -1.17
C VAL A 41 8.25 -4.74 -0.15
N LEU A 42 8.53 -5.05 1.11
CA LEU A 42 7.67 -4.79 2.25
C LEU A 42 8.38 -3.81 3.18
N ASP A 43 7.92 -2.56 3.23
CA ASP A 43 8.55 -1.51 4.02
C ASP A 43 7.55 -0.91 5.01
N SER A 44 7.80 -1.13 6.29
CA SER A 44 6.92 -0.65 7.36
C SER A 44 7.04 0.85 7.61
N GLU A 45 8.08 1.51 7.12
CA GLU A 45 8.37 2.92 7.41
C GLU A 45 8.26 3.20 8.94
N ALA A 46 7.48 4.22 9.32
CA ALA A 46 7.20 4.55 10.73
C ALA A 46 5.94 3.87 11.29
N SER A 47 5.43 2.80 10.66
CA SER A 47 4.19 2.12 11.04
C SER A 47 4.39 0.60 11.11
N THR A 48 3.45 -0.19 10.62
CA THR A 48 3.53 -1.66 10.62
C THR A 48 2.93 -2.26 9.35
N ILE A 49 3.43 -3.43 8.99
CA ILE A 49 2.83 -4.31 7.98
C ILE A 49 2.52 -5.64 8.66
N SER A 50 1.27 -6.09 8.56
CA SER A 50 0.85 -7.43 9.00
C SER A 50 0.26 -8.18 7.81
N ILE A 51 0.75 -9.39 7.57
CA ILE A 51 0.25 -10.31 6.54
C ILE A 51 -0.24 -11.58 7.21
N GLY A 52 -1.50 -11.91 6.97
CA GLY A 52 -2.16 -13.09 7.52
C GLY A 52 -1.71 -14.41 6.88
N ASP A 53 -2.22 -15.49 7.44
CA ASP A 53 -1.91 -16.86 7.04
C ASP A 53 -2.31 -17.15 5.59
N ASP A 54 -1.56 -18.04 4.94
CA ASP A 54 -1.84 -18.52 3.57
C ASP A 54 -1.91 -17.40 2.49
N SER A 55 -1.45 -16.20 2.81
CA SER A 55 -1.46 -15.07 1.87
C SER A 55 -0.25 -15.10 0.94
N ILE A 56 -0.43 -14.58 -0.27
CA ILE A 56 0.59 -14.58 -1.32
C ILE A 56 0.88 -13.15 -1.76
N VAL A 57 2.14 -12.76 -1.71
CA VAL A 57 2.66 -11.52 -2.28
C VAL A 57 3.53 -11.89 -3.48
N CYS A 58 3.05 -11.58 -4.68
CA CYS A 58 3.71 -11.94 -5.93
C CYS A 58 4.90 -11.02 -6.27
N GLU A 59 5.52 -11.32 -7.39
CA GLU A 59 6.76 -10.74 -7.86
C GLU A 59 6.67 -9.21 -8.03
N ASN A 60 7.68 -8.50 -7.52
CA ASN A 60 7.80 -7.05 -7.63
C ASN A 60 6.62 -6.26 -7.07
N ALA A 61 5.79 -6.86 -6.24
CA ALA A 61 4.77 -6.10 -5.50
C ALA A 61 5.45 -5.18 -4.47
N VAL A 62 4.90 -3.98 -4.30
CA VAL A 62 5.35 -3.01 -3.30
C VAL A 62 4.28 -2.86 -2.23
N ILE A 63 4.61 -3.21 -1.00
CA ILE A 63 3.76 -3.04 0.17
C ILE A 63 4.47 -2.06 1.10
N ARG A 64 3.87 -0.90 1.32
CA ARG A 64 4.47 0.10 2.19
C ARG A 64 3.44 0.69 3.14
N ALA A 65 3.73 0.62 4.42
CA ALA A 65 3.01 1.43 5.38
C ALA A 65 3.46 2.89 5.25
N THR A 66 2.62 3.83 5.58
CA THR A 66 2.90 5.26 5.41
C THR A 66 2.50 6.05 6.64
N ALA A 67 2.99 7.28 6.73
CA ALA A 67 2.50 8.26 7.70
C ALA A 67 2.28 9.57 6.97
N VAL A 68 1.02 9.98 6.80
CA VAL A 68 0.67 11.23 6.14
C VAL A 68 0.37 12.28 7.19
N GLY A 69 1.09 13.39 7.16
CA GLY A 69 0.93 14.47 8.14
C GLY A 69 1.14 14.01 9.60
N GLY A 70 1.98 12.98 9.80
CA GLY A 70 2.23 12.38 11.11
C GLY A 70 1.19 11.33 11.55
N THR A 71 0.15 11.06 10.77
CA THR A 71 -0.82 10.01 11.04
C THR A 71 -0.37 8.70 10.43
N PRO A 72 -0.12 7.62 11.23
CA PRO A 72 0.27 6.33 10.72
C PRO A 72 -0.86 5.67 9.90
N HIS A 73 -0.50 5.12 8.76
CA HIS A 73 -1.35 4.26 7.94
C HIS A 73 -0.70 2.89 7.81
N PRO A 74 -1.02 1.93 8.70
CA PRO A 74 -0.50 0.58 8.62
C PRO A 74 -1.03 -0.14 7.38
N VAL A 75 -0.34 -1.20 6.97
CA VAL A 75 -0.88 -2.18 6.03
C VAL A 75 -1.31 -3.41 6.82
N MET A 76 -2.60 -3.71 6.76
CA MET A 76 -3.20 -4.86 7.42
C MET A 76 -3.80 -5.79 6.37
N ILE A 77 -3.18 -6.93 6.17
CA ILE A 77 -3.60 -7.94 5.20
C ILE A 77 -4.03 -9.18 5.98
N ALA A 78 -5.30 -9.55 5.86
CA ALA A 78 -5.85 -10.75 6.50
C ALA A 78 -5.43 -12.03 5.79
N ASP A 79 -6.03 -13.17 6.17
CA ASP A 79 -5.70 -14.48 5.66
C ASP A 79 -6.20 -14.69 4.22
N HIS A 80 -5.52 -15.59 3.48
CA HIS A 80 -5.89 -16.00 2.13
C HIS A 80 -5.99 -14.84 1.12
N VAL A 81 -5.23 -13.77 1.31
CA VAL A 81 -5.17 -12.65 0.37
C VAL A 81 -4.15 -12.93 -0.73
N PHE A 82 -4.54 -12.67 -1.96
CA PHE A 82 -3.64 -12.76 -3.11
C PHE A 82 -3.29 -11.37 -3.64
N ILE A 83 -2.00 -11.04 -3.61
CA ILE A 83 -1.47 -9.78 -4.17
C ILE A 83 -0.65 -10.10 -5.41
N GLY A 84 -1.18 -9.71 -6.56
CA GLY A 84 -0.61 -9.98 -7.88
C GLY A 84 0.70 -9.25 -8.17
N PRO A 85 1.42 -9.68 -9.21
CA PRO A 85 2.68 -9.06 -9.60
C PRO A 85 2.55 -7.55 -9.86
N HIS A 86 3.58 -6.79 -9.45
CA HIS A 86 3.63 -5.34 -9.62
C HIS A 86 2.48 -4.55 -8.97
N ALA A 87 1.68 -5.17 -8.10
CA ALA A 87 0.68 -4.43 -7.33
C ALA A 87 1.34 -3.50 -6.32
N THR A 88 0.68 -2.36 -6.03
CA THR A 88 1.15 -1.38 -5.05
C THR A 88 0.12 -1.21 -3.94
N ILE A 89 0.52 -1.47 -2.70
CA ILE A 89 -0.32 -1.44 -1.52
C ILE A 89 0.27 -0.41 -0.55
N LEU A 90 -0.41 0.71 -0.36
CA LEU A 90 0.06 1.79 0.50
C LEU A 90 -0.92 2.00 1.66
N GLY A 91 -0.48 1.75 2.90
CA GLY A 91 -1.17 2.10 4.13
C GLY A 91 -2.67 1.77 4.17
N CYS A 92 -3.08 0.57 3.78
CA CYS A 92 -4.48 0.18 3.66
C CYS A 92 -4.80 -1.18 4.28
N THR A 93 -6.08 -1.50 4.39
CA THR A 93 -6.57 -2.75 4.99
C THR A 93 -7.24 -3.64 3.94
N LEU A 94 -6.79 -4.89 3.86
CA LEU A 94 -7.37 -5.95 3.03
C LEU A 94 -7.94 -7.05 3.93
N ALA A 95 -9.24 -7.27 3.85
CA ALA A 95 -9.90 -8.34 4.58
C ALA A 95 -9.61 -9.71 3.92
N GLN A 96 -10.06 -10.77 4.54
CA GLN A 96 -9.80 -12.14 4.08
C GLN A 96 -10.28 -12.40 2.64
N CYS A 97 -9.56 -13.26 1.92
CA CYS A 97 -9.91 -13.68 0.57
C CYS A 97 -10.02 -12.53 -0.45
N VAL A 98 -9.37 -11.40 -0.22
CA VAL A 98 -9.27 -10.33 -1.21
C VAL A 98 -8.28 -10.73 -2.30
N TYR A 99 -8.65 -10.49 -3.55
CA TYR A 99 -7.79 -10.69 -4.72
C TYR A 99 -7.41 -9.33 -5.31
N VAL A 100 -6.13 -9.01 -5.28
CA VAL A 100 -5.55 -7.84 -5.94
C VAL A 100 -4.78 -8.30 -7.16
N ALA A 101 -5.23 -7.91 -8.35
CA ALA A 101 -4.62 -8.36 -9.60
C ALA A 101 -3.34 -7.57 -9.94
N THR A 102 -2.66 -8.03 -11.00
CA THR A 102 -1.43 -7.45 -11.53
C THR A 102 -1.54 -5.93 -11.73
N GLY A 103 -0.57 -5.18 -11.21
CA GLY A 103 -0.46 -3.74 -11.39
C GLY A 103 -1.57 -2.90 -10.75
N ALA A 104 -2.46 -3.49 -9.96
CA ALA A 104 -3.45 -2.72 -9.22
C ALA A 104 -2.81 -1.89 -8.11
N THR A 105 -3.41 -0.74 -7.78
CA THR A 105 -2.88 0.19 -6.77
C THR A 105 -3.95 0.50 -5.73
N LEU A 106 -3.59 0.36 -4.46
CA LEU A 106 -4.43 0.71 -3.31
C LEU A 106 -3.71 1.77 -2.49
N LEU A 107 -4.42 2.85 -2.16
CA LEU A 107 -3.85 4.02 -1.50
C LEU A 107 -4.28 4.10 -0.02
N GLU A 108 -3.66 5.02 0.69
CA GLU A 108 -3.70 5.17 2.15
C GLU A 108 -5.13 5.20 2.71
N ALA A 109 -5.33 4.52 3.84
CA ALA A 109 -6.62 4.39 4.52
C ALA A 109 -7.76 3.80 3.65
N ALA A 110 -7.44 3.17 2.52
CA ALA A 110 -8.42 2.38 1.80
C ALA A 110 -8.75 1.08 2.56
N GLU A 111 -10.00 0.67 2.54
CA GLU A 111 -10.48 -0.59 3.09
C GLU A 111 -11.07 -1.45 1.97
N VAL A 112 -10.57 -2.66 1.80
CA VAL A 112 -11.15 -3.63 0.86
C VAL A 112 -11.69 -4.80 1.66
N ARG A 113 -13.02 -4.96 1.65
CA ARG A 113 -13.70 -5.97 2.44
C ARG A 113 -13.64 -7.36 1.79
N ALA A 114 -13.99 -8.38 2.57
CA ALA A 114 -13.78 -9.78 2.26
C ALA A 114 -14.31 -10.20 0.88
N GLY A 115 -13.59 -11.11 0.22
CA GLY A 115 -13.98 -11.68 -1.08
C GLY A 115 -14.03 -10.71 -2.25
N SER A 116 -13.57 -9.46 -2.06
CA SER A 116 -13.55 -8.46 -3.15
C SER A 116 -12.39 -8.69 -4.10
N VAL A 117 -12.57 -8.24 -5.34
CA VAL A 117 -11.58 -8.33 -6.41
C VAL A 117 -11.23 -6.94 -6.93
N VAL A 118 -9.96 -6.59 -6.88
CA VAL A 118 -9.40 -5.39 -7.52
C VAL A 118 -8.67 -5.85 -8.78
N ALA A 119 -9.29 -5.66 -9.95
CA ALA A 119 -8.79 -6.21 -11.20
C ALA A 119 -7.54 -5.49 -11.73
N VAL A 120 -6.98 -6.02 -12.82
CA VAL A 120 -5.70 -5.55 -13.42
C VAL A 120 -5.69 -4.03 -13.61
N GLY A 121 -4.64 -3.38 -13.09
CA GLY A 121 -4.44 -1.95 -13.24
C GLY A 121 -5.50 -1.05 -12.60
N ALA A 122 -6.42 -1.60 -11.81
CA ALA A 122 -7.42 -0.79 -11.12
C ALA A 122 -6.80 0.01 -9.96
N LEU A 123 -7.42 1.13 -9.63
CA LEU A 123 -6.98 2.03 -8.56
C LEU A 123 -8.06 2.17 -7.48
N VAL A 124 -7.74 1.81 -6.25
CA VAL A 124 -8.55 2.15 -5.07
C VAL A 124 -7.93 3.38 -4.42
N ARG A 125 -8.68 4.48 -4.44
CA ARG A 125 -8.23 5.77 -3.92
C ARG A 125 -8.18 5.77 -2.39
N ALA A 126 -7.39 6.70 -1.86
CA ALA A 126 -7.29 6.93 -0.42
C ALA A 126 -8.67 7.14 0.23
N ASN A 127 -8.86 6.57 1.42
CA ASN A 127 -10.11 6.60 2.18
C ASN A 127 -11.33 5.95 1.47
N ALA A 128 -11.14 5.21 0.39
CA ALA A 128 -12.23 4.47 -0.24
C ALA A 128 -12.55 3.19 0.55
N VAL A 129 -13.85 2.89 0.68
CA VAL A 129 -14.31 1.65 1.33
C VAL A 129 -14.99 0.77 0.30
N VAL A 130 -14.31 -0.31 -0.09
CA VAL A 130 -14.82 -1.31 -1.04
C VAL A 130 -15.66 -2.33 -0.26
N PRO A 131 -16.98 -2.43 -0.51
CA PRO A 131 -17.85 -3.39 0.17
C PRO A 131 -17.45 -4.83 -0.12
N GLU A 132 -17.90 -5.74 0.74
CA GLU A 132 -17.71 -7.19 0.60
C GLU A 132 -18.18 -7.71 -0.76
N GLY A 133 -17.42 -8.64 -1.35
CA GLY A 133 -17.73 -9.28 -2.62
C GLY A 133 -17.74 -8.34 -3.84
N THR A 134 -17.21 -7.14 -3.72
CA THR A 134 -17.20 -6.16 -4.82
C THR A 134 -16.15 -6.51 -5.87
N PHE A 135 -16.50 -6.43 -7.14
CA PHE A 135 -15.58 -6.50 -8.27
C PHE A 135 -15.29 -5.10 -8.82
N ILE A 136 -14.05 -4.64 -8.72
CA ILE A 136 -13.59 -3.41 -9.36
C ILE A 136 -13.00 -3.79 -10.72
N PRO A 137 -13.60 -3.35 -11.84
CA PRO A 137 -13.17 -3.76 -13.18
C PRO A 137 -11.75 -3.28 -13.54
N PRO A 138 -11.10 -3.91 -14.53
CA PRO A 138 -9.75 -3.50 -14.96
C PRO A 138 -9.66 -2.02 -15.29
N TYR A 139 -8.56 -1.38 -14.85
CA TYR A 139 -8.24 0.04 -15.08
C TYR A 139 -9.25 1.04 -14.51
N ASN A 140 -10.28 0.59 -13.80
CA ASN A 140 -11.26 1.47 -13.18
C ASN A 140 -10.72 2.09 -11.88
N ILE A 141 -11.31 3.21 -11.48
CA ILE A 141 -10.93 3.94 -10.28
C ILE A 141 -12.09 3.93 -9.29
N ALA A 142 -11.84 3.38 -8.11
CA ALA A 142 -12.80 3.31 -7.01
C ALA A 142 -12.52 4.45 -6.01
N ILE A 143 -13.55 5.26 -5.69
CA ILE A 143 -13.41 6.47 -4.88
C ILE A 143 -14.54 6.57 -3.85
N GLY A 144 -14.19 6.92 -2.62
CA GLY A 144 -15.11 7.38 -1.59
C GLY A 144 -15.78 6.29 -0.74
N ASN A 145 -16.62 6.76 0.18
CA ASN A 145 -17.48 5.95 1.02
C ASN A 145 -18.82 6.69 1.17
N PRO A 146 -19.92 6.23 0.56
CA PRO A 146 -20.04 5.01 -0.26
C PRO A 146 -19.20 5.07 -1.54
N ILE A 147 -18.72 3.91 -1.98
CA ILE A 147 -17.84 3.79 -3.14
C ILE A 147 -18.55 4.13 -4.46
N LYS A 148 -17.84 4.84 -5.34
CA LYS A 148 -18.18 5.00 -6.74
C LYS A 148 -17.03 4.48 -7.60
N ILE A 149 -17.36 3.76 -8.67
CA ILE A 149 -16.39 3.18 -9.59
C ILE A 149 -16.50 3.93 -10.92
N TYR A 150 -15.39 4.51 -11.36
CA TYR A 150 -15.29 5.31 -12.57
C TYR A 150 -14.51 4.54 -13.63
N ALA A 151 -15.04 4.46 -14.84
CA ALA A 151 -14.31 3.89 -15.98
C ALA A 151 -13.22 4.87 -16.46
N PRO A 152 -12.19 4.38 -17.17
CA PRO A 152 -11.26 5.25 -17.89
C PRO A 152 -12.01 6.16 -18.85
N GLY A 153 -11.71 7.47 -18.81
CA GLY A 153 -12.38 8.48 -19.68
C GLY A 153 -13.71 9.02 -19.17
N ASP A 154 -14.17 8.63 -17.98
CA ASP A 154 -15.36 9.25 -17.36
C ASP A 154 -15.11 10.75 -17.13
N GLU A 155 -15.97 11.59 -17.71
CA GLU A 155 -15.83 13.05 -17.64
C GLU A 155 -15.92 13.59 -16.21
N ASN A 156 -16.65 12.92 -15.32
CA ASN A 156 -16.79 13.31 -13.92
C ASN A 156 -15.54 12.96 -13.10
N LEU A 157 -14.73 12.01 -13.53
CA LEU A 157 -13.54 11.55 -12.80
C LEU A 157 -12.56 12.70 -12.54
N ILE A 158 -12.30 13.54 -13.53
CA ILE A 158 -11.36 14.68 -13.40
C ILE A 158 -11.87 15.69 -12.37
N VAL A 159 -13.18 15.95 -12.34
CA VAL A 159 -13.81 16.86 -11.39
C VAL A 159 -13.64 16.32 -9.96
N VAL A 160 -13.93 15.04 -9.78
CA VAL A 160 -13.78 14.37 -8.46
C VAL A 160 -12.33 14.35 -8.00
N ILE A 161 -11.37 14.00 -8.88
CA ILE A 161 -9.94 13.98 -8.52
C ILE A 161 -9.46 15.37 -8.09
N LYS A 162 -9.86 16.41 -8.82
CA LYS A 162 -9.47 17.80 -8.47
C LYS A 162 -10.04 18.25 -7.12
N SER A 163 -11.21 17.75 -6.73
CA SER A 163 -11.84 18.11 -5.43
C SER A 163 -11.17 17.48 -4.21
N ILE A 164 -10.39 16.42 -4.39
CA ILE A 164 -9.78 15.66 -3.27
C ILE A 164 -8.58 16.38 -2.63
N GLY A 165 -7.92 17.30 -3.33
CA GLY A 165 -6.77 18.03 -2.80
C GLY A 165 -5.54 17.13 -2.60
N PHE A 166 -4.95 16.64 -3.69
CA PHE A 166 -3.87 15.65 -3.69
C PHE A 166 -2.69 16.00 -2.77
N SER A 167 -2.21 17.24 -2.79
CA SER A 167 -1.06 17.68 -1.98
C SER A 167 -1.31 17.56 -0.48
N LEU A 168 -2.54 17.83 -0.05
CA LEU A 168 -2.94 17.69 1.35
C LEU A 168 -3.09 16.21 1.75
N THR A 169 -3.75 15.42 0.90
CA THR A 169 -4.05 14.01 1.20
C THR A 169 -2.81 13.11 1.15
N ALA A 170 -1.89 13.35 0.22
CA ALA A 170 -0.72 12.49 0.03
C ALA A 170 0.51 12.91 0.85
N PHE A 171 0.62 14.19 1.22
CA PHE A 171 1.82 14.73 1.88
C PHE A 171 1.52 15.63 3.09
N GLY A 172 0.26 15.88 3.42
CA GLY A 172 -0.11 16.81 4.50
C GLY A 172 0.21 18.28 4.20
N ILE A 173 0.45 18.64 2.93
CA ILE A 173 0.89 19.99 2.52
C ILE A 173 -0.30 20.90 2.32
N LYS A 174 -0.35 22.01 3.08
CA LYS A 174 -1.38 23.06 2.98
C LYS A 174 -0.90 24.22 2.09
N THR A 175 -0.55 23.91 0.84
CA THR A 175 -0.11 24.92 -0.14
C THR A 175 -1.19 25.12 -1.19
N ASP A 176 -1.22 26.30 -1.83
CA ASP A 176 -2.08 26.51 -2.99
C ASP A 176 -1.81 25.42 -4.06
N PRO A 177 -2.78 24.57 -4.40
CA PRO A 177 -2.57 23.49 -5.37
C PRO A 177 -2.25 23.99 -6.78
N THR A 178 -2.42 25.28 -7.08
CA THR A 178 -2.06 25.88 -8.37
C THR A 178 -0.57 26.26 -8.43
N ASP A 179 0.08 26.47 -7.28
CA ASP A 179 1.53 26.65 -7.20
C ASP A 179 2.24 25.27 -7.22
N ARG A 180 2.41 24.77 -8.42
CA ARG A 180 3.02 23.45 -8.64
C ARG A 180 4.45 23.34 -8.13
N LEU A 181 5.22 24.42 -8.17
CA LEU A 181 6.60 24.43 -7.68
C LEU A 181 6.65 24.30 -6.16
N ALA A 182 5.82 25.05 -5.46
CA ALA A 182 5.71 24.95 -4.01
C ALA A 182 5.19 23.57 -3.57
N VAL A 183 4.21 23.02 -4.27
CA VAL A 183 3.71 21.66 -4.01
C VAL A 183 4.81 20.60 -4.21
N CYS A 184 5.56 20.65 -5.32
CA CYS A 184 6.63 19.69 -5.58
C CYS A 184 7.77 19.80 -4.56
N ARG A 185 8.20 20.99 -4.21
CA ARG A 185 9.24 21.21 -3.17
C ARG A 185 8.77 20.64 -1.83
N GLY A 186 7.58 21.01 -1.39
CA GLY A 186 7.03 20.52 -0.13
C GLY A 186 6.91 18.99 -0.10
N ALA A 187 6.49 18.35 -1.20
CA ALA A 187 6.40 16.91 -1.29
C ALA A 187 7.76 16.21 -1.14
N THR A 188 8.78 16.72 -1.86
CA THR A 188 10.15 16.18 -1.77
C THR A 188 10.77 16.41 -0.40
N GLU A 189 10.56 17.56 0.22
CA GLU A 189 11.05 17.87 1.56
C GLU A 189 10.42 16.97 2.64
N VAL A 190 9.11 16.72 2.55
CA VAL A 190 8.41 15.82 3.46
C VAL A 190 8.97 14.41 3.33
N ARG A 191 9.06 13.89 2.11
CA ARG A 191 9.56 12.52 1.87
C ARG A 191 11.03 12.37 2.20
N SER A 192 11.86 13.36 1.90
CA SER A 192 13.29 13.33 2.26
C SER A 192 13.48 13.17 3.77
N ARG A 193 12.74 13.93 4.57
CA ARG A 193 12.79 13.81 6.04
C ARG A 193 12.30 12.44 6.56
N GLU A 194 11.27 11.89 5.94
CA GLU A 194 10.81 10.54 6.29
C GLU A 194 11.89 9.49 5.98
N PHE A 195 12.53 9.60 4.82
CA PHE A 195 13.55 8.65 4.37
C PHE A 195 14.91 8.82 5.06
N GLU A 196 15.17 9.90 5.78
CA GLU A 196 16.38 10.03 6.62
C GLU A 196 16.51 8.88 7.63
N ALA A 197 15.40 8.31 8.09
CA ALA A 197 15.43 7.17 8.99
C ALA A 197 16.10 5.93 8.40
N HIS A 198 16.10 5.77 7.06
CA HIS A 198 16.75 4.67 6.38
C HIS A 198 18.28 4.77 6.35
N LEU A 199 18.87 5.92 6.69
CA LEU A 199 20.32 6.07 6.80
C LEU A 199 20.93 5.21 7.93
N SER A 200 20.11 4.76 8.87
CA SER A 200 20.49 3.89 9.98
C SER A 200 19.99 2.45 9.85
N ASP A 201 19.57 2.04 8.67
CA ASP A 201 19.10 0.68 8.41
C ASP A 201 20.25 -0.33 8.52
N GLU A 202 19.95 -1.48 9.13
CA GLU A 202 20.91 -2.56 9.32
C GLU A 202 20.41 -3.83 8.62
N PRO A 203 21.10 -4.30 7.55
CA PRO A 203 20.84 -5.61 6.99
C PRO A 203 21.06 -6.70 8.04
N LEU A 204 20.11 -7.63 8.15
CA LEU A 204 20.23 -8.77 9.05
C LEU A 204 20.88 -9.95 8.31
N GLU A 205 21.82 -10.62 8.96
CA GLU A 205 22.37 -11.88 8.48
C GLU A 205 21.27 -12.96 8.47
N GLU A 206 21.28 -13.83 7.45
CA GLU A 206 20.30 -14.93 7.30
C GLU A 206 20.61 -16.09 8.26
#